data_bde5c82dd0db059b3caa45b2027ea5c3
#
_entry.id   bde5c82dd0db059b3caa45b2027ea5c3
#
_cell.length_a   1.000
_cell.length_b   1.000
_cell.length_c   1.000
_cell.angle_alpha   90.00
_cell.angle_beta   90.00
_cell.angle_gamma   90.00
#
_symmetry.space_group_name_H-M   'P 1'
#
loop_
_entity.id
_entity.type
_entity.pdbx_description
1 polymer ?
#
loop_
_entity_poly.entity_id
_entity_poly.type
_entity_poly.pdbx_seq_one_letter_code
_entity_poly.pdbx_strand_id
1 'polypeptide(L)'
;MPHPXVFSRRITRGKVLEFFVGQPPCLVAMEACAGAHHWARELTRIGHAVRLIPPTYVKPFVKRQKNDAADAEAISEAAGRPNMRFVAVKSEEQQASALVFRTRDLLVRQRTQMINAIRGHMAEYGWVAPRGPSWVSMLGGLVEGEVGASLPPAARDMFRMMLGVLEGLDQRIAELDKEIAXRAREDAVARRLMTIPGIGPIAATAIAALAPAAETFRKGRDFAAWLGLTPRQNSTGGKPRLGRISKMGDRTLRRLLIIGASAVVQHASRRGAPQGSWLAGMLARKPRMLVSVAQANKTARIVWAVLMRGEDYRAPVPAV
;
A
#
# COMPACT_ATOMS: atom_id res chain seq x y z
N MET A 1 27.53 -22.99 12.35
CA MET A 1 28.25 -23.12 11.08
C MET A 1 27.24 -23.19 9.94
N PRO A 2 27.49 -22.52 8.82
CA PRO A 2 26.59 -22.69 7.68
C PRO A 2 26.69 -24.12 7.17
N HIS A 3 25.59 -24.79 6.98
CA HIS A 3 25.56 -26.12 6.36
C HIS A 3 25.98 -25.98 4.90
N PRO A 4 26.95 -26.76 4.46
CA PRO A 4 27.35 -26.74 3.06
C PRO A 4 26.23 -27.24 2.17
N UNK A 5 25.85 -26.61 1.09
CA UNK A 5 25.08 -26.99 0.46
C UNK A 5 25.32 -28.16 0.20
N VAL A 6 24.62 -28.97 0.21
CA VAL A 6 24.69 -30.41 -0.12
C VAL A 6 24.77 -30.57 -1.64
N PHE A 7 23.94 -29.81 -2.34
CA PHE A 7 24.02 -29.76 -3.81
C PHE A 7 23.39 -28.45 -4.29
N SER A 8 23.72 -28.06 -5.52
CA SER A 8 23.11 -26.93 -6.24
C SER A 8 22.63 -27.45 -7.59
N ARG A 9 21.39 -27.14 -7.95
CA ARG A 9 20.78 -27.64 -9.17
C ARG A 9 19.93 -26.57 -9.83
N ARG A 10 20.08 -26.39 -11.12
CA ARG A 10 19.26 -25.50 -11.93
C ARG A 10 18.05 -26.27 -12.44
N ILE A 11 16.87 -25.76 -12.14
CA ILE A 11 15.60 -26.42 -12.49
C ILE A 11 14.75 -25.44 -13.27
N THR A 12 14.18 -25.88 -14.38
CA THR A 12 13.22 -25.05 -15.14
C THR A 12 11.93 -24.90 -14.37
N ARG A 13 11.24 -23.79 -14.58
CA ARG A 13 9.99 -23.47 -13.88
C ARG A 13 8.97 -24.62 -13.95
N GLY A 14 8.84 -25.26 -15.11
CA GLY A 14 7.87 -26.35 -15.29
C GLY A 14 8.20 -27.62 -14.52
N LYS A 15 9.43 -27.79 -14.05
CA LYS A 15 9.87 -28.99 -13.34
C LYS A 15 10.05 -28.80 -11.83
N VAL A 16 9.73 -27.63 -11.31
CA VAL A 16 9.93 -27.32 -9.87
C VAL A 16 9.09 -28.26 -9.00
N LEU A 17 7.81 -28.39 -9.28
CA LEU A 17 6.92 -29.24 -8.46
C LEU A 17 7.31 -30.72 -8.57
N GLU A 18 7.63 -31.20 -9.76
CA GLU A 18 8.10 -32.55 -9.99
C GLU A 18 9.34 -32.86 -9.14
N PHE A 19 10.29 -31.92 -9.12
CA PHE A 19 11.50 -32.05 -8.30
C PHE A 19 11.14 -32.18 -6.82
N PHE A 20 10.26 -31.32 -6.30
CA PHE A 20 9.91 -31.32 -4.88
C PHE A 20 9.02 -32.51 -4.48
N VAL A 21 8.20 -33.05 -5.40
CA VAL A 21 7.45 -34.28 -5.17
C VAL A 21 8.42 -35.42 -4.89
N GLY A 22 9.57 -35.45 -5.57
CA GLY A 22 10.59 -36.47 -5.38
C GLY A 22 11.47 -36.31 -4.13
N GLN A 23 11.26 -35.24 -3.34
CA GLN A 23 12.04 -35.00 -2.12
C GLN A 23 11.23 -35.36 -0.88
N PRO A 24 11.90 -35.86 0.18
CA PRO A 24 11.20 -36.02 1.47
C PRO A 24 10.71 -34.68 1.98
N PRO A 25 9.62 -34.67 2.79
CA PRO A 25 9.11 -33.39 3.37
C PRO A 25 10.24 -32.59 4.01
N CYS A 26 10.36 -31.33 3.61
CA CYS A 26 11.45 -30.46 4.06
C CYS A 26 10.97 -29.02 4.17
N LEU A 27 11.80 -28.16 4.73
CA LEU A 27 11.56 -26.74 4.78
C LEU A 27 12.08 -26.08 3.50
N VAL A 28 11.18 -25.46 2.74
CA VAL A 28 11.53 -24.72 1.53
C VAL A 28 11.49 -23.23 1.84
N ALA A 29 12.62 -22.57 1.74
CA ALA A 29 12.73 -21.12 1.96
C ALA A 29 12.81 -20.39 0.62
N MET A 30 12.04 -19.31 0.48
CA MET A 30 12.02 -18.51 -0.74
C MET A 30 12.00 -17.03 -0.39
N GLU A 31 12.61 -16.22 -1.27
CA GLU A 31 12.43 -14.79 -1.21
C GLU A 31 10.98 -14.43 -1.59
N ALA A 32 10.37 -13.51 -0.87
CA ALA A 32 8.99 -13.07 -1.10
C ALA A 32 8.95 -12.10 -2.30
N CYS A 33 9.05 -12.66 -3.49
CA CYS A 33 9.01 -11.96 -4.77
C CYS A 33 7.74 -12.33 -5.57
N ALA A 34 7.69 -11.91 -6.84
CA ALA A 34 6.56 -12.24 -7.71
C ALA A 34 6.40 -13.75 -7.87
N GLY A 35 5.21 -14.27 -7.62
CA GLY A 35 4.90 -15.69 -7.71
C GLY A 35 5.17 -16.48 -6.44
N ALA A 36 5.84 -15.91 -5.43
CA ALA A 36 6.23 -16.64 -4.23
C ALA A 36 5.02 -17.24 -3.49
N HIS A 37 3.91 -16.52 -3.40
CA HIS A 37 2.70 -17.03 -2.74
C HIS A 37 2.12 -18.26 -3.48
N HIS A 38 2.12 -18.23 -4.81
CA HIS A 38 1.68 -19.38 -5.61
C HIS A 38 2.57 -20.59 -5.30
N TRP A 39 3.90 -20.43 -5.41
CA TRP A 39 4.83 -21.52 -5.13
C TRP A 39 4.69 -22.02 -3.69
N ALA A 40 4.50 -21.13 -2.72
CA ALA A 40 4.31 -21.52 -1.33
C ALA A 40 3.07 -22.40 -1.16
N ARG A 41 1.95 -22.05 -1.80
CA ARG A 41 0.72 -22.85 -1.73
C ARG A 41 0.91 -24.22 -2.37
N GLU A 42 1.54 -24.25 -3.56
CA GLU A 42 1.75 -25.52 -4.28
C GLU A 42 2.69 -26.46 -3.50
N LEU A 43 3.80 -25.93 -2.96
CA LEU A 43 4.75 -26.69 -2.18
C LEU A 43 4.13 -27.22 -0.87
N THR A 44 3.31 -26.39 -0.23
CA THR A 44 2.56 -26.81 0.97
C THR A 44 1.59 -27.94 0.63
N ARG A 45 0.91 -27.84 -0.52
CA ARG A 45 -0.07 -28.87 -0.97
C ARG A 45 0.59 -30.22 -1.16
N ILE A 46 1.86 -30.25 -1.59
CA ILE A 46 2.60 -31.50 -1.79
C ILE A 46 3.41 -31.92 -0.55
N GLY A 47 3.22 -31.27 0.60
CA GLY A 47 3.70 -31.75 1.90
C GLY A 47 4.95 -31.06 2.46
N HIS A 48 5.42 -29.96 1.84
CA HIS A 48 6.58 -29.25 2.35
C HIS A 48 6.17 -28.09 3.26
N ALA A 49 7.00 -27.77 4.24
CA ALA A 49 6.88 -26.52 5.01
C ALA A 49 7.53 -25.40 4.21
N VAL A 50 6.88 -24.20 4.17
CA VAL A 50 7.40 -23.10 3.36
C VAL A 50 7.60 -21.84 4.23
N ARG A 51 8.70 -21.16 4.03
CA ARG A 51 8.99 -19.85 4.62
C ARG A 51 9.29 -18.82 3.53
N LEU A 52 8.53 -17.72 3.54
CA LEU A 52 8.75 -16.59 2.63
C LEU A 52 9.49 -15.49 3.40
N ILE A 53 10.61 -15.03 2.84
CA ILE A 53 11.48 -14.06 3.50
C ILE A 53 11.45 -12.75 2.72
N PRO A 54 11.21 -11.61 3.37
CA PRO A 54 11.27 -10.32 2.67
C PRO A 54 12.65 -10.08 2.05
N PRO A 55 12.73 -9.58 0.80
CA PRO A 55 14.02 -9.34 0.13
C PRO A 55 15.00 -8.49 0.95
N THR A 56 14.48 -7.52 1.71
CA THR A 56 15.30 -6.65 2.55
C THR A 56 16.05 -7.41 3.64
N TYR A 57 15.53 -8.58 4.04
CA TYR A 57 16.16 -9.40 5.08
C TYR A 57 17.07 -10.48 4.51
N VAL A 58 16.96 -10.76 3.20
CA VAL A 58 17.90 -11.66 2.50
C VAL A 58 19.18 -10.90 2.13
N LYS A 59 19.03 -9.64 1.69
CA LYS A 59 20.12 -8.80 1.18
C LYS A 59 21.36 -8.78 2.06
N PRO A 60 21.29 -8.65 3.40
CA PRO A 60 22.51 -8.62 4.23
C PRO A 60 23.33 -9.91 4.18
N PHE A 61 22.77 -11.03 3.75
CA PHE A 61 23.44 -12.32 3.67
C PHE A 61 24.04 -12.60 2.30
N VAL A 62 23.76 -11.74 1.31
CA VAL A 62 24.32 -11.88 -0.04
C VAL A 62 25.79 -11.45 0.00
N LYS A 63 26.68 -12.38 -0.34
CA LYS A 63 28.12 -12.12 -0.44
C LYS A 63 28.41 -11.41 -1.77
N ARG A 64 29.65 -11.02 -1.98
CA ARG A 64 30.08 -10.36 -3.21
C ARG A 64 29.65 -11.17 -4.44
N GLN A 65 29.23 -10.49 -5.50
CA GLN A 65 28.76 -11.02 -6.77
C GLN A 65 27.33 -11.57 -6.71
N LYS A 66 26.54 -11.16 -7.67
CA LYS A 66 25.14 -11.56 -7.79
C LYS A 66 25.00 -12.73 -8.75
N ASN A 67 24.57 -13.86 -8.21
CA ASN A 67 24.22 -15.05 -9.00
C ASN A 67 23.22 -15.90 -8.21
N ASP A 68 22.51 -16.77 -8.90
CA ASP A 68 21.43 -17.56 -8.30
C ASP A 68 21.90 -18.45 -7.13
N ALA A 69 23.13 -18.96 -7.21
CA ALA A 69 23.68 -19.80 -6.14
C ALA A 69 23.94 -18.98 -4.85
N ALA A 70 24.50 -17.78 -5.01
CA ALA A 70 24.74 -16.87 -3.89
C ALA A 70 23.41 -16.41 -3.26
N ASP A 71 22.39 -16.16 -4.10
CA ASP A 71 21.06 -15.80 -3.62
C ASP A 71 20.43 -16.96 -2.84
N ALA A 72 20.56 -18.20 -3.35
CA ALA A 72 20.06 -19.40 -2.66
C ALA A 72 20.74 -19.60 -1.30
N GLU A 73 22.07 -19.41 -1.24
CA GLU A 73 22.83 -19.50 0.00
C GLU A 73 22.35 -18.45 1.02
N ALA A 74 22.17 -17.21 0.56
CA ALA A 74 21.69 -16.11 1.41
C ALA A 74 20.28 -16.38 1.95
N ILE A 75 19.38 -16.91 1.12
CA ILE A 75 18.02 -17.29 1.54
C ILE A 75 18.08 -18.42 2.59
N SER A 76 18.91 -19.42 2.37
CA SER A 76 19.08 -20.54 3.29
C SER A 76 19.58 -20.05 4.66
N GLU A 77 20.60 -19.19 4.66
CA GLU A 77 21.13 -18.61 5.88
C GLU A 77 20.08 -17.74 6.61
N ALA A 78 19.37 -16.89 5.88
CA ALA A 78 18.32 -16.05 6.44
C ALA A 78 17.19 -16.91 7.06
N ALA A 79 16.82 -18.00 6.41
CA ALA A 79 15.73 -18.88 6.88
C ALA A 79 16.05 -19.53 8.23
N GLY A 80 17.33 -19.76 8.53
CA GLY A 80 17.76 -20.39 9.77
C GLY A 80 17.91 -19.44 10.96
N ARG A 81 17.73 -18.12 10.76
CA ARG A 81 17.94 -17.15 11.84
C ARG A 81 16.74 -17.11 12.80
N PRO A 82 17.00 -17.16 14.13
CA PRO A 82 15.89 -17.22 15.11
C PRO A 82 15.04 -15.96 15.15
N ASN A 83 15.58 -14.82 14.77
CA ASN A 83 14.83 -13.54 14.80
C ASN A 83 14.26 -13.14 13.44
N MET A 84 14.28 -14.06 12.46
CA MET A 84 13.77 -13.76 11.11
C MET A 84 12.24 -13.62 11.13
N ARG A 85 11.74 -12.57 10.47
CA ARG A 85 10.30 -12.33 10.30
C ARG A 85 9.89 -12.78 8.91
N PHE A 86 9.06 -13.81 8.87
CA PHE A 86 8.58 -14.38 7.62
C PHE A 86 7.30 -13.70 7.15
N VAL A 87 7.11 -13.69 5.83
CA VAL A 87 5.88 -13.20 5.20
C VAL A 87 4.84 -14.32 5.25
N ALA A 88 3.66 -14.04 5.77
CA ALA A 88 2.55 -14.99 5.79
C ALA A 88 2.12 -15.32 4.34
N VAL A 89 1.93 -16.62 4.06
CA VAL A 89 1.46 -17.06 2.74
C VAL A 89 -0.01 -16.66 2.57
N LYS A 90 -0.32 -15.96 1.50
CA LYS A 90 -1.69 -15.51 1.20
C LYS A 90 -2.46 -16.58 0.45
N SER A 91 -3.73 -16.75 0.80
CA SER A 91 -4.65 -17.58 0.04
C SER A 91 -4.94 -16.95 -1.33
N GLU A 92 -5.56 -17.72 -2.22
CA GLU A 92 -5.98 -17.21 -3.52
C GLU A 92 -7.02 -16.10 -3.37
N GLU A 93 -7.96 -16.27 -2.42
CA GLU A 93 -8.99 -15.28 -2.13
C GLU A 93 -8.39 -13.97 -1.58
N GLN A 94 -7.40 -14.07 -0.70
CA GLN A 94 -6.68 -12.90 -0.20
C GLN A 94 -5.97 -12.16 -1.34
N GLN A 95 -5.35 -12.92 -2.26
CA GLN A 95 -4.69 -12.31 -3.42
C GLN A 95 -5.70 -11.69 -4.38
N ALA A 96 -6.86 -12.34 -4.59
CA ALA A 96 -7.94 -11.80 -5.43
C ALA A 96 -8.48 -10.49 -4.84
N SER A 97 -8.70 -10.45 -3.53
CA SER A 97 -9.13 -9.22 -2.84
C SER A 97 -8.09 -8.11 -2.99
N ALA A 98 -6.81 -8.46 -2.82
CA ALA A 98 -5.72 -7.50 -3.01
C ALA A 98 -5.68 -6.96 -4.44
N LEU A 99 -6.00 -7.81 -5.42
CA LEU A 99 -5.98 -7.43 -6.84
C LEU A 99 -6.99 -6.31 -7.12
N VAL A 100 -8.16 -6.31 -6.49
CA VAL A 100 -9.17 -5.25 -6.63
C VAL A 100 -8.54 -3.88 -6.29
N PHE A 101 -7.88 -3.79 -5.13
CA PHE A 101 -7.28 -2.52 -4.69
C PHE A 101 -6.05 -2.13 -5.52
N ARG A 102 -5.26 -3.11 -5.96
CA ARG A 102 -4.10 -2.86 -6.81
C ARG A 102 -4.52 -2.39 -8.20
N THR A 103 -5.60 -2.96 -8.74
CA THR A 103 -6.17 -2.52 -10.02
C THR A 103 -6.66 -1.09 -9.89
N ARG A 104 -7.42 -0.79 -8.82
CA ARG A 104 -7.86 0.58 -8.57
C ARG A 104 -6.68 1.56 -8.49
N ASP A 105 -5.64 1.22 -7.72
CA ASP A 105 -4.44 2.05 -7.61
C ASP A 105 -3.77 2.28 -8.97
N LEU A 106 -3.70 1.25 -9.79
CA LEU A 106 -3.13 1.34 -11.14
C LEU A 106 -3.93 2.32 -11.99
N LEU A 107 -5.26 2.16 -12.03
CA LEU A 107 -6.13 3.03 -12.82
C LEU A 107 -6.05 4.49 -12.34
N VAL A 108 -6.01 4.72 -11.03
CA VAL A 108 -5.87 6.07 -10.46
C VAL A 108 -4.51 6.69 -10.87
N ARG A 109 -3.43 5.90 -10.88
CA ARG A 109 -2.13 6.40 -11.34
C ARG A 109 -2.15 6.74 -12.84
N GLN A 110 -2.77 5.88 -13.66
CA GLN A 110 -2.91 6.12 -15.09
C GLN A 110 -3.75 7.38 -15.36
N ARG A 111 -4.83 7.56 -14.59
CA ARG A 111 -5.66 8.77 -14.62
C ARG A 111 -4.81 10.01 -14.36
N THR A 112 -4.04 10.00 -13.29
CA THR A 112 -3.18 11.13 -12.92
C THR A 112 -2.13 11.40 -14.01
N GLN A 113 -1.54 10.34 -14.56
CA GLN A 113 -0.56 10.45 -15.64
C GLN A 113 -1.19 11.09 -16.88
N MET A 114 -2.40 10.65 -17.24
CA MET A 114 -3.13 11.19 -18.40
C MET A 114 -3.45 12.68 -18.21
N ILE A 115 -3.95 13.05 -17.02
CA ILE A 115 -4.24 14.45 -16.68
C ILE A 115 -2.98 15.32 -16.81
N ASN A 116 -1.86 14.83 -16.28
CA ASN A 116 -0.61 15.59 -16.34
C ASN A 116 -0.08 15.71 -17.77
N ALA A 117 -0.24 14.66 -18.59
CA ALA A 117 0.15 14.70 -20.00
C ALA A 117 -0.68 15.76 -20.76
N ILE A 118 -2.00 15.74 -20.59
CA ILE A 118 -2.90 16.74 -21.21
C ILE A 118 -2.50 18.15 -20.78
N ARG A 119 -2.26 18.36 -19.48
CA ARG A 119 -1.84 19.67 -18.97
C ARG A 119 -0.54 20.15 -19.59
N GLY A 120 0.43 19.25 -19.68
CA GLY A 120 1.75 19.58 -20.27
C GLY A 120 1.63 19.97 -21.73
N HIS A 121 0.89 19.19 -22.50
CA HIS A 121 0.72 19.48 -23.94
C HIS A 121 -0.11 20.73 -24.16
N MET A 122 -1.16 20.97 -23.37
CA MET A 122 -1.97 22.20 -23.50
C MET A 122 -1.15 23.46 -23.19
N ALA A 123 -0.20 23.37 -22.25
CA ALA A 123 0.69 24.49 -21.93
C ALA A 123 1.54 24.90 -23.12
N GLU A 124 1.92 23.95 -24.01
CA GLU A 124 2.68 24.25 -25.23
C GLU A 124 1.88 25.11 -26.23
N TYR A 125 0.55 25.13 -26.08
CA TYR A 125 -0.36 25.98 -26.88
C TYR A 125 -0.87 27.18 -26.09
N GLY A 126 -0.19 27.53 -24.99
CA GLY A 126 -0.50 28.71 -24.19
C GLY A 126 -1.62 28.53 -23.14
N TRP A 127 -2.10 27.29 -22.96
CA TRP A 127 -3.17 27.00 -21.99
C TRP A 127 -2.57 26.41 -20.73
N VAL A 128 -2.52 27.23 -19.68
CA VAL A 128 -2.02 26.81 -18.37
C VAL A 128 -3.21 26.47 -17.48
N ALA A 129 -3.45 25.16 -17.32
CA ALA A 129 -4.56 24.68 -16.51
C ALA A 129 -4.29 24.90 -15.01
N PRO A 130 -5.28 25.31 -14.23
CA PRO A 130 -5.13 25.45 -12.78
C PRO A 130 -4.88 24.09 -12.11
N ARG A 131 -4.33 24.10 -10.90
CA ARG A 131 -4.12 22.88 -10.13
C ARG A 131 -5.43 22.40 -9.53
N GLY A 132 -5.55 21.08 -9.41
CA GLY A 132 -6.71 20.43 -8.79
C GLY A 132 -7.63 19.77 -9.80
N PRO A 133 -8.66 19.07 -9.33
CA PRO A 133 -9.53 18.29 -10.23
C PRO A 133 -10.61 19.11 -10.95
N SER A 134 -10.91 20.33 -10.49
CA SER A 134 -12.03 21.13 -11.02
C SER A 134 -11.92 21.45 -12.52
N TRP A 135 -10.71 21.64 -13.05
CA TRP A 135 -10.52 21.97 -14.46
C TRP A 135 -10.67 20.74 -15.37
N VAL A 136 -10.54 19.53 -14.83
CA VAL A 136 -10.60 18.29 -15.62
C VAL A 136 -11.98 18.16 -16.29
N SER A 137 -13.06 18.51 -15.59
CA SER A 137 -14.42 18.46 -16.13
C SER A 137 -14.62 19.49 -17.25
N MET A 138 -13.77 20.51 -17.36
CA MET A 138 -13.86 21.55 -18.40
C MET A 138 -13.10 21.18 -19.67
N LEU A 139 -12.22 20.17 -19.61
CA LEU A 139 -11.31 19.84 -20.73
C LEU A 139 -12.05 19.53 -22.02
N GLY A 140 -13.11 18.75 -21.94
CA GLY A 140 -13.90 18.38 -23.11
C GLY A 140 -14.45 19.59 -23.82
N GLY A 141 -15.04 20.51 -23.06
CA GLY A 141 -15.58 21.77 -23.60
C GLY A 141 -14.49 22.66 -24.20
N LEU A 142 -13.31 22.70 -23.58
CA LEU A 142 -12.18 23.47 -24.11
C LEU A 142 -11.72 22.94 -25.46
N VAL A 143 -11.59 21.62 -25.59
CA VAL A 143 -11.10 20.97 -26.84
C VAL A 143 -12.14 21.10 -27.95
N GLU A 144 -13.42 21.07 -27.62
CA GLU A 144 -14.50 21.19 -28.63
C GLU A 144 -14.88 22.65 -28.93
N GLY A 145 -14.50 23.59 -28.07
CA GLY A 145 -14.82 25.01 -28.22
C GLY A 145 -13.78 25.80 -28.99
N GLU A 146 -13.77 27.10 -28.76
CA GLU A 146 -12.88 28.06 -29.46
C GLU A 146 -11.40 27.72 -29.30
N VAL A 147 -11.02 27.27 -28.11
CA VAL A 147 -9.63 26.87 -27.81
C VAL A 147 -9.20 25.74 -28.75
N GLY A 148 -10.02 24.68 -28.81
CA GLY A 148 -9.74 23.55 -29.68
C GLY A 148 -9.73 23.93 -31.16
N ALA A 149 -10.61 24.84 -31.56
CA ALA A 149 -10.67 25.34 -32.94
C ALA A 149 -9.38 26.07 -33.35
N SER A 150 -8.68 26.68 -32.40
CA SER A 150 -7.43 27.38 -32.66
C SER A 150 -6.22 26.45 -32.73
N LEU A 151 -6.37 25.19 -32.31
CA LEU A 151 -5.28 24.21 -32.31
C LEU A 151 -5.06 23.63 -33.71
N PRO A 152 -3.81 23.24 -34.04
CA PRO A 152 -3.60 22.44 -35.24
C PRO A 152 -4.48 21.17 -35.18
N PRO A 153 -5.06 20.74 -36.31
CA PRO A 153 -5.96 19.57 -36.32
C PRO A 153 -5.37 18.33 -35.65
N ALA A 154 -4.11 18.01 -35.91
CA ALA A 154 -3.46 16.84 -35.29
C ALA A 154 -3.40 16.95 -33.78
N ALA A 155 -3.16 18.14 -33.23
CA ALA A 155 -3.14 18.37 -31.77
C ALA A 155 -4.53 18.17 -31.18
N ARG A 156 -5.56 18.75 -31.83
CA ARG A 156 -6.95 18.61 -31.41
C ARG A 156 -7.38 17.14 -31.38
N ASP A 157 -7.02 16.38 -32.40
CA ASP A 157 -7.34 14.94 -32.49
C ASP A 157 -6.66 14.15 -31.36
N MET A 158 -5.40 14.48 -31.05
CA MET A 158 -4.68 13.81 -29.94
C MET A 158 -5.30 14.16 -28.59
N PHE A 159 -5.72 15.39 -28.37
CA PHE A 159 -6.42 15.78 -27.14
C PHE A 159 -7.76 15.02 -27.00
N ARG A 160 -8.51 14.87 -28.12
CA ARG A 160 -9.75 14.07 -28.12
C ARG A 160 -9.47 12.61 -27.73
N MET A 161 -8.42 12.03 -28.29
CA MET A 161 -8.01 10.65 -27.99
C MET A 161 -7.67 10.51 -26.49
N MET A 162 -6.85 11.42 -25.94
CA MET A 162 -6.45 11.39 -24.53
C MET A 162 -7.67 11.59 -23.61
N LEU A 163 -8.61 12.46 -23.98
CA LEU A 163 -9.84 12.68 -23.21
C LEU A 163 -10.72 11.42 -23.20
N GLY A 164 -10.80 10.71 -24.32
CA GLY A 164 -11.52 9.44 -24.39
C GLY A 164 -10.93 8.38 -23.46
N VAL A 165 -9.59 8.29 -23.41
CA VAL A 165 -8.91 7.38 -22.46
C VAL A 165 -9.21 7.80 -21.03
N LEU A 166 -9.12 9.10 -20.73
CA LEU A 166 -9.38 9.65 -19.39
C LEU A 166 -10.82 9.32 -18.93
N GLU A 167 -11.81 9.52 -19.80
CA GLU A 167 -13.21 9.19 -19.52
C GLU A 167 -13.39 7.69 -19.21
N GLY A 168 -12.74 6.83 -19.99
CA GLY A 168 -12.77 5.38 -19.74
C GLY A 168 -12.13 5.01 -18.40
N LEU A 169 -11.04 5.67 -18.01
CA LEU A 169 -10.42 5.46 -16.71
C LEU A 169 -11.33 5.91 -15.56
N ASP A 170 -11.96 7.08 -15.71
CA ASP A 170 -12.90 7.60 -14.69
C ASP A 170 -14.08 6.67 -14.49
N GLN A 171 -14.63 6.13 -15.58
CA GLN A 171 -15.74 5.19 -15.52
C GLN A 171 -15.36 3.92 -14.76
N ARG A 172 -14.22 3.32 -15.10
CA ARG A 172 -13.75 2.09 -14.45
C ARG A 172 -13.44 2.29 -12.98
N ILE A 173 -12.85 3.43 -12.63
CA ILE A 173 -12.58 3.78 -11.22
C ILE A 173 -13.91 3.89 -10.47
N ALA A 174 -14.90 4.57 -11.04
CA ALA A 174 -16.22 4.73 -10.43
C ALA A 174 -16.92 3.37 -10.22
N GLU A 175 -16.82 2.46 -11.18
CA GLU A 175 -17.37 1.10 -11.07
C GLU A 175 -16.71 0.34 -9.91
N LEU A 176 -15.38 0.39 -9.80
CA LEU A 176 -14.66 -0.25 -8.69
C LEU A 176 -15.04 0.38 -7.34
N ASP A 177 -15.15 1.71 -7.30
CA ASP A 177 -15.52 2.42 -6.06
C ASP A 177 -16.92 2.03 -5.60
N LYS A 178 -17.86 1.86 -6.54
CA LYS A 178 -19.22 1.42 -6.26
C LYS A 178 -19.23 -0.03 -5.71
N GLU A 179 -18.46 -0.91 -6.32
CA GLU A 179 -18.32 -2.30 -5.86
C GLU A 179 -17.72 -2.36 -4.45
N ILE A 180 -16.65 -1.63 -4.22
CA ILE A 180 -15.99 -1.55 -2.92
C ILE A 180 -16.97 -1.01 -1.87
N ALA A 181 -17.76 -0.01 -2.21
CA ALA A 181 -18.78 0.53 -1.31
C ALA A 181 -19.87 -0.48 -0.94
N UNK A 182 -20.03 -1.30 -1.80
CA UNK A 182 -20.85 -2.21 -1.57
C UNK A 182 -20.43 -3.09 -0.66
N ARG A 183 -19.40 -3.73 -0.90
CA ARG A 183 -18.73 -4.69 0.00
C ARG A 183 -18.55 -4.14 1.41
N ALA A 184 -18.22 -2.88 1.52
CA ALA A 184 -18.01 -2.22 2.82
C ALA A 184 -19.27 -2.24 3.70
N ARG A 185 -20.44 -2.15 3.09
CA ARG A 185 -21.72 -2.20 3.84
C ARG A 185 -22.06 -3.61 4.32
N GLU A 186 -21.61 -4.62 3.59
CA GLU A 186 -21.90 -6.03 3.89
C GLU A 186 -20.92 -6.61 4.92
N ASP A 187 -19.69 -6.12 4.94
CA ASP A 187 -18.63 -6.64 5.81
C ASP A 187 -18.70 -5.97 7.19
N ALA A 188 -18.94 -6.76 8.24
CA ALA A 188 -19.03 -6.27 9.62
C ALA A 188 -17.73 -5.61 10.09
N VAL A 189 -16.57 -6.13 9.68
CA VAL A 189 -15.26 -5.55 10.03
C VAL A 189 -15.11 -4.18 9.37
N ALA A 190 -15.44 -4.09 8.07
CA ALA A 190 -15.36 -2.82 7.34
C ALA A 190 -16.30 -1.77 7.95
N ARG A 191 -17.56 -2.16 8.29
CA ARG A 191 -18.50 -1.23 8.94
C ARG A 191 -17.93 -0.68 10.24
N ARG A 192 -17.34 -1.56 11.05
CA ARG A 192 -16.73 -1.15 12.33
C ARG A 192 -15.57 -0.19 12.09
N LEU A 193 -14.71 -0.47 11.11
CA LEU A 193 -13.58 0.40 10.77
C LEU A 193 -14.05 1.77 10.28
N MET A 194 -15.19 1.84 9.59
CA MET A 194 -15.73 3.11 9.09
C MET A 194 -16.23 4.03 10.22
N THR A 195 -16.33 3.56 11.45
CA THR A 195 -16.62 4.43 12.60
C THR A 195 -15.43 5.32 12.97
N ILE A 196 -14.22 4.98 12.47
CA ILE A 196 -12.99 5.73 12.76
C ILE A 196 -12.91 6.94 11.82
N PRO A 197 -12.74 8.17 12.36
CA PRO A 197 -12.58 9.35 11.49
C PRO A 197 -11.45 9.18 10.48
N GLY A 198 -11.74 9.45 9.21
CA GLY A 198 -10.78 9.32 8.12
C GLY A 198 -10.73 7.94 7.48
N ILE A 199 -11.54 6.99 7.97
CA ILE A 199 -11.63 5.66 7.35
C ILE A 199 -12.96 5.58 6.60
N GLY A 200 -12.88 5.69 5.28
CA GLY A 200 -14.03 5.51 4.39
C GLY A 200 -14.11 4.07 3.85
N PRO A 201 -15.10 3.79 2.98
CA PRO A 201 -15.32 2.42 2.47
C PRO A 201 -14.07 1.79 1.84
N ILE A 202 -13.33 2.54 1.05
CA ILE A 202 -12.13 2.02 0.36
C ILE A 202 -11.06 1.60 1.38
N ALA A 203 -10.78 2.48 2.35
CA ALA A 203 -9.76 2.19 3.36
C ALA A 203 -10.19 1.04 4.27
N ALA A 204 -11.46 1.02 4.70
CA ALA A 204 -11.99 -0.03 5.58
C ALA A 204 -11.91 -1.41 4.91
N THR A 205 -12.38 -1.50 3.66
CA THR A 205 -12.39 -2.76 2.92
C THR A 205 -10.97 -3.22 2.60
N ALA A 206 -10.09 -2.28 2.25
CA ALA A 206 -8.69 -2.60 1.98
C ALA A 206 -7.99 -3.13 3.24
N ILE A 207 -8.23 -2.52 4.39
CA ILE A 207 -7.66 -2.99 5.66
C ILE A 207 -8.17 -4.40 5.97
N ALA A 208 -9.48 -4.62 5.86
CA ALA A 208 -10.08 -5.93 6.12
C ALA A 208 -9.51 -7.03 5.20
N ALA A 209 -9.23 -6.69 3.94
CA ALA A 209 -8.75 -7.64 2.93
C ALA A 209 -7.23 -7.87 2.97
N LEU A 210 -6.45 -6.84 3.29
CA LEU A 210 -4.99 -6.86 3.07
C LEU A 210 -4.17 -6.94 4.36
N ALA A 211 -4.71 -6.48 5.49
CA ALA A 211 -3.97 -6.48 6.73
C ALA A 211 -3.89 -7.89 7.31
N PRO A 212 -2.76 -8.29 7.92
CA PRO A 212 -2.72 -9.51 8.69
C PRO A 212 -3.69 -9.44 9.88
N ALA A 213 -4.06 -10.59 10.42
CA ALA A 213 -4.90 -10.65 11.62
C ALA A 213 -4.29 -9.78 12.72
N ALA A 214 -5.14 -9.02 13.41
CA ALA A 214 -4.69 -8.03 14.41
C ALA A 214 -3.88 -8.68 15.53
N GLU A 215 -4.19 -9.93 15.87
CA GLU A 215 -3.50 -10.73 16.89
C GLU A 215 -2.03 -11.01 16.55
N THR A 216 -1.65 -10.88 15.28
CA THR A 216 -0.26 -10.99 14.83
C THR A 216 0.63 -9.92 15.48
N PHE A 217 0.04 -8.80 15.88
CA PHE A 217 0.75 -7.65 16.45
C PHE A 217 0.50 -7.55 17.94
N ARG A 218 1.57 -7.40 18.74
CA ARG A 218 1.47 -7.30 20.20
C ARG A 218 0.77 -6.01 20.64
N LYS A 219 0.92 -4.93 19.86
CA LYS A 219 0.35 -3.61 20.18
C LYS A 219 0.17 -2.79 18.90
N GLY A 220 -0.65 -1.77 18.98
CA GLY A 220 -0.96 -0.91 17.82
C GLY A 220 0.27 -0.25 17.18
N ARG A 221 1.31 0.01 17.97
CA ARG A 221 2.57 0.56 17.45
C ARG A 221 3.24 -0.40 16.47
N ASP A 222 3.13 -1.71 16.70
CA ASP A 222 3.71 -2.72 15.82
C ASP A 222 2.96 -2.78 14.48
N PHE A 223 1.62 -2.61 14.53
CA PHE A 223 0.80 -2.51 13.31
C PHE A 223 1.17 -1.25 12.52
N ALA A 224 1.32 -0.10 13.19
CA ALA A 224 1.76 1.14 12.54
C ALA A 224 3.16 0.98 11.92
N ALA A 225 4.06 0.27 12.58
CA ALA A 225 5.39 -0.03 12.06
C ALA A 225 5.32 -0.94 10.83
N TRP A 226 4.46 -1.96 10.87
CA TRP A 226 4.21 -2.85 9.73
C TRP A 226 3.73 -2.05 8.50
N LEU A 227 2.91 -1.01 8.73
CA LEU A 227 2.43 -0.13 7.67
C LEU A 227 3.49 0.88 7.18
N GLY A 228 4.64 0.93 7.85
CA GLY A 228 5.71 1.87 7.49
C GLY A 228 5.43 3.31 7.91
N LEU A 229 4.59 3.52 8.92
CA LEU A 229 4.17 4.84 9.42
C LEU A 229 4.98 5.30 10.64
N THR A 230 5.96 4.49 11.09
CA THR A 230 6.84 4.88 12.19
C THR A 230 8.13 5.49 11.65
N PRO A 231 8.70 6.47 12.36
CA PRO A 231 9.95 7.10 11.92
C PRO A 231 11.13 6.11 11.92
N ARG A 232 12.03 6.29 10.97
CA ARG A 232 13.33 5.62 11.00
C ARG A 232 14.15 6.20 12.15
N GLN A 233 14.85 5.34 12.85
CA GLN A 233 15.76 5.76 13.91
C GLN A 233 17.19 5.85 13.36
N ASN A 234 17.79 7.02 13.53
CA ASN A 234 19.19 7.27 13.20
C ASN A 234 19.93 7.68 14.49
N SER A 235 19.51 7.09 15.61
CA SER A 235 20.04 7.41 16.93
C SER A 235 21.42 6.77 17.14
N THR A 236 22.32 7.53 17.70
CA THR A 236 23.69 7.07 18.01
C THR A 236 24.18 7.74 19.28
N GLY A 237 24.97 7.04 20.07
CA GLY A 237 25.54 7.55 21.30
C GLY A 237 24.50 8.05 22.29
N GLY A 238 23.36 7.39 22.39
CA GLY A 238 22.30 7.76 23.33
C GLY A 238 21.48 8.98 22.91
N LYS A 239 21.81 9.62 21.79
CA LYS A 239 21.07 10.79 21.28
C LYS A 239 20.00 10.34 20.28
N PRO A 240 18.70 10.48 20.63
CA PRO A 240 17.63 10.07 19.72
C PRO A 240 17.54 11.00 18.51
N ARG A 241 17.61 10.43 17.32
CA ARG A 241 17.45 11.15 16.07
C ARG A 241 16.48 10.41 15.17
N LEU A 242 15.28 10.97 15.03
CA LEU A 242 14.21 10.38 14.23
C LEU A 242 14.18 11.01 12.85
N GLY A 243 14.09 10.17 11.83
CA GLY A 243 13.96 10.59 10.43
C GLY A 243 12.53 10.53 9.94
N ARG A 244 12.39 10.46 8.61
CA ARG A 244 11.10 10.29 7.96
C ARG A 244 10.54 8.90 8.26
N ILE A 245 9.25 8.69 7.97
CA ILE A 245 8.62 7.37 8.13
C ILE A 245 9.36 6.32 7.28
N SER A 246 9.35 5.07 7.75
CA SER A 246 10.15 4.00 7.15
C SER A 246 9.68 3.63 5.74
N LYS A 247 8.38 3.77 5.46
CA LYS A 247 7.72 3.38 4.20
C LYS A 247 7.83 1.88 3.91
N MET A 248 8.18 1.07 4.90
CA MET A 248 8.16 -0.39 4.78
C MET A 248 6.72 -0.90 4.75
N GLY A 249 6.53 -2.14 4.30
CA GLY A 249 5.22 -2.78 4.31
C GLY A 249 4.27 -2.31 3.22
N ASP A 250 2.98 -2.51 3.44
CA ASP A 250 1.97 -2.35 2.39
C ASP A 250 1.79 -0.88 1.98
N ARG A 251 2.13 -0.60 0.74
CA ARG A 251 2.07 0.75 0.17
C ARG A 251 0.63 1.23 -0.02
N THR A 252 -0.27 0.34 -0.41
CA THR A 252 -1.68 0.68 -0.66
C THR A 252 -2.35 1.11 0.64
N LEU A 253 -2.22 0.31 1.71
CA LEU A 253 -2.81 0.65 3.02
C LEU A 253 -2.23 1.95 3.58
N ARG A 254 -0.90 2.10 3.51
CA ARG A 254 -0.24 3.31 4.00
C ARG A 254 -0.77 4.56 3.28
N ARG A 255 -0.89 4.49 1.94
CA ARG A 255 -1.41 5.60 1.14
C ARG A 255 -2.85 5.95 1.52
N LEU A 256 -3.71 4.94 1.65
CA LEU A 256 -5.12 5.15 2.01
C LEU A 256 -5.24 5.78 3.40
N LEU A 257 -4.43 5.34 4.36
CA LEU A 257 -4.44 5.91 5.71
C LEU A 257 -3.95 7.36 5.71
N ILE A 258 -2.94 7.69 4.90
CA ILE A 258 -2.45 9.08 4.80
C ILE A 258 -3.51 9.97 4.14
N ILE A 259 -4.20 9.47 3.10
CA ILE A 259 -5.29 10.22 2.43
C ILE A 259 -6.42 10.49 3.44
N GLY A 260 -6.86 9.48 4.17
CA GLY A 260 -7.91 9.63 5.18
C GLY A 260 -7.50 10.59 6.30
N ALA A 261 -6.26 10.46 6.77
CA ALA A 261 -5.71 11.36 7.78
C ALA A 261 -5.63 12.79 7.27
N SER A 262 -5.26 12.97 6.00
CA SER A 262 -5.22 14.31 5.38
C SER A 262 -6.60 14.97 5.35
N ALA A 263 -7.65 14.18 5.10
CA ALA A 263 -9.03 14.68 5.13
C ALA A 263 -9.41 15.14 6.54
N VAL A 264 -9.04 14.36 7.57
CA VAL A 264 -9.28 14.73 8.98
C VAL A 264 -8.55 16.04 9.32
N VAL A 265 -7.29 16.14 8.94
CA VAL A 265 -6.45 17.33 9.20
C VAL A 265 -7.02 18.55 8.46
N GLN A 266 -7.44 18.37 7.21
CA GLN A 266 -8.04 19.44 6.41
C GLN A 266 -9.34 19.96 7.05
N HIS A 267 -10.19 19.05 7.51
CA HIS A 267 -11.44 19.39 8.19
C HIS A 267 -11.13 20.19 9.47
N ALA A 268 -10.18 19.72 10.28
CA ALA A 268 -9.77 20.38 11.51
C ALA A 268 -9.14 21.76 11.25
N SER A 269 -8.39 21.89 10.14
CA SER A 269 -7.77 23.17 9.78
C SER A 269 -8.81 24.24 9.36
N ARG A 270 -9.93 23.79 8.80
CA ARG A 270 -10.99 24.70 8.33
C ARG A 270 -12.02 25.03 9.41
N ARG A 271 -12.42 24.03 10.20
CA ARG A 271 -13.50 24.16 11.18
C ARG A 271 -13.04 24.22 12.62
N GLY A 272 -11.73 24.10 12.83
CA GLY A 272 -11.14 24.02 14.16
C GLY A 272 -11.08 22.60 14.69
N ALA A 273 -9.98 22.28 15.37
CA ALA A 273 -9.84 21.05 16.12
C ALA A 273 -10.37 21.28 17.55
N PRO A 274 -10.91 20.26 18.22
CA PRO A 274 -11.35 20.43 19.61
C PRO A 274 -10.24 21.01 20.48
N GLN A 275 -10.57 22.02 21.26
CA GLN A 275 -9.61 22.73 22.11
C GLN A 275 -8.96 21.71 23.07
N GLY A 276 -7.64 21.80 23.26
CA GLY A 276 -6.90 20.90 24.13
C GLY A 276 -6.60 19.54 23.50
N SER A 277 -7.12 19.26 22.28
CA SER A 277 -6.88 17.96 21.66
C SER A 277 -5.44 17.86 21.12
N TRP A 278 -4.97 16.61 21.00
CA TRP A 278 -3.67 16.32 20.40
C TRP A 278 -3.53 16.95 18.98
N LEU A 279 -4.62 16.89 18.20
CA LEU A 279 -4.62 17.41 16.84
C LEU A 279 -4.46 18.96 16.82
N ALA A 280 -5.15 19.65 17.73
CA ALA A 280 -5.01 21.11 17.87
C ALA A 280 -3.57 21.46 18.22
N GLY A 281 -2.97 20.75 19.18
CA GLY A 281 -1.57 20.97 19.59
C GLY A 281 -0.57 20.70 18.47
N MET A 282 -0.84 19.70 17.63
CA MET A 282 0.02 19.39 16.47
C MET A 282 -0.08 20.48 15.40
N LEU A 283 -1.31 20.90 15.08
CA LEU A 283 -1.53 21.93 14.05
C LEU A 283 -0.93 23.29 14.42
N ALA A 284 -0.86 23.59 15.72
CA ALA A 284 -0.24 24.84 16.21
C ALA A 284 1.28 24.85 16.04
N ARG A 285 1.94 23.67 15.97
CA ARG A 285 3.41 23.59 16.04
C ARG A 285 4.08 22.98 14.82
N LYS A 286 3.34 22.30 13.95
CA LYS A 286 3.94 21.48 12.89
C LYS A 286 3.30 21.74 11.54
N PRO A 287 4.07 21.61 10.44
CA PRO A 287 3.51 21.74 9.10
C PRO A 287 2.42 20.69 8.86
N ARG A 288 1.40 21.10 8.13
CA ARG A 288 0.19 20.34 7.86
C ARG A 288 0.46 18.91 7.34
N MET A 289 1.40 18.74 6.41
CA MET A 289 1.70 17.42 5.87
C MET A 289 2.30 16.49 6.93
N LEU A 290 3.15 17.03 7.81
CA LEU A 290 3.71 16.26 8.92
C LEU A 290 2.58 15.82 9.88
N VAL A 291 1.63 16.74 10.16
CA VAL A 291 0.46 16.41 10.99
C VAL A 291 -0.37 15.30 10.35
N SER A 292 -0.56 15.33 9.02
CA SER A 292 -1.31 14.28 8.30
C SER A 292 -0.65 12.91 8.46
N VAL A 293 0.68 12.85 8.34
CA VAL A 293 1.41 11.57 8.49
C VAL A 293 1.35 11.08 9.96
N ALA A 294 1.49 12.00 10.92
CA ALA A 294 1.36 11.66 12.35
C ALA A 294 -0.05 11.18 12.67
N GLN A 295 -1.07 11.82 12.08
CA GLN A 295 -2.47 11.41 12.24
C GLN A 295 -2.68 10.01 11.62
N ALA A 296 -2.07 9.70 10.48
CA ALA A 296 -2.14 8.37 9.87
C ALA A 296 -1.56 7.30 10.80
N ASN A 297 -0.44 7.59 11.47
CA ASN A 297 0.14 6.69 12.47
C ASN A 297 -0.83 6.46 13.63
N LYS A 298 -1.44 7.54 14.13
CA LYS A 298 -2.43 7.47 15.21
C LYS A 298 -3.64 6.64 14.78
N THR A 299 -4.16 6.89 13.57
CA THR A 299 -5.28 6.15 13.00
C THR A 299 -4.95 4.66 12.88
N ALA A 300 -3.73 4.30 12.44
CA ALA A 300 -3.31 2.90 12.35
C ALA A 300 -3.39 2.20 13.73
N ARG A 301 -2.97 2.89 14.80
CA ARG A 301 -3.04 2.33 16.15
C ARG A 301 -4.49 2.18 16.62
N ILE A 302 -5.36 3.10 16.22
CA ILE A 302 -6.81 3.02 16.52
C ILE A 302 -7.42 1.84 15.74
N VAL A 303 -7.08 1.67 14.47
CA VAL A 303 -7.51 0.54 13.65
C VAL A 303 -7.17 -0.78 14.34
N TRP A 304 -5.93 -0.93 14.78
CA TRP A 304 -5.50 -2.14 15.51
C TRP A 304 -6.36 -2.38 16.76
N ALA A 305 -6.60 -1.33 17.55
CA ALA A 305 -7.39 -1.45 18.78
C ALA A 305 -8.84 -1.84 18.49
N VAL A 306 -9.45 -1.24 17.46
CA VAL A 306 -10.82 -1.56 17.01
C VAL A 306 -10.91 -3.02 16.55
N LEU A 307 -9.91 -3.48 15.78
CA LEU A 307 -9.87 -4.87 15.30
C LEU A 307 -9.71 -5.85 16.48
N MET A 308 -8.81 -5.54 17.42
CA MET A 308 -8.55 -6.42 18.58
C MET A 308 -9.74 -6.52 19.53
N ARG A 309 -10.43 -5.40 19.78
CA ARG A 309 -11.55 -5.36 20.73
C ARG A 309 -12.87 -5.79 20.10
N GLY A 310 -12.99 -5.70 18.79
CA GLY A 310 -14.26 -5.98 18.09
C GLY A 310 -15.35 -4.95 18.38
N GLU A 311 -14.95 -3.72 18.77
CA GLU A 311 -15.87 -2.64 19.15
C GLU A 311 -15.74 -1.46 18.18
N ASP A 312 -16.82 -0.68 18.08
CA ASP A 312 -16.80 0.56 17.30
C ASP A 312 -15.87 1.59 17.96
N TYR A 313 -15.36 2.50 17.14
CA TYR A 313 -14.52 3.59 17.63
C TYR A 313 -15.31 4.50 18.58
N ARG A 314 -14.68 4.85 19.69
CA ARG A 314 -15.22 5.84 20.64
C ARG A 314 -14.22 6.98 20.75
N ALA A 315 -14.68 8.19 20.49
CA ALA A 315 -13.84 9.38 20.61
C ALA A 315 -13.40 9.54 22.09
N PRO A 316 -12.13 9.92 22.32
CA PRO A 316 -11.68 10.20 23.67
C PRO A 316 -12.53 11.33 24.29
N VAL A 317 -12.95 11.13 25.52
CA VAL A 317 -13.62 12.19 26.28
C VAL A 317 -12.53 13.21 26.66
N PRO A 318 -12.73 14.50 26.36
CA PRO A 318 -11.76 15.49 26.80
C PRO A 318 -11.61 15.45 28.33
N ALA A 319 -10.38 15.49 28.80
CA ALA A 319 -10.14 15.67 30.24
C ALA A 319 -10.70 17.05 30.65
N VAL A 320 -11.55 17.04 31.65
CA VAL A 320 -12.16 18.26 32.22
C VAL A 320 -11.08 19.04 32.97
#